data_05de7d66c11a65f95580949b5914d4da
#
_entry.id   05de7d66c11a65f95580949b5914d4da
#
_cell.length_a   1.000
_cell.length_b   1.000
_cell.length_c   1.000
_cell.angle_alpha   90.00
_cell.angle_beta   90.00
_cell.angle_gamma   90.00
#
_symmetry.space_group_name_H-M   'P 1'
#
loop_
_entity.id
_entity.type
_entity.pdbx_description
1 polymer ?
#
loop_
_entity_poly.entity_id
_entity_poly.type
_entity_poly.pdbx_seq_one_letter_code
_entity_poly.pdbx_strand_id
1 'polypeptide(L)'
;MRDRFPIVCHRELRPRWRWSAWRERRHPLIAGRGQVLVHNVEGAYTTGTTDPARSTAVTLVDVRPGMSVSAHWKVRSLYGGGFSVTVRLRCTVVDPAEVTRSRREGSPWNVRRVLAQDPRPRGLEWKYSPGDEDLLRLALTAPLQTRPAHRKIAGVRVELAEVSVWRRYRHDDDDNEV
;
A
#
# COMPACT_ATOMS: atom_id res chain seq x y z
N MET A 1 0.77 4.47 -12.39
CA MET A 1 0.48 5.51 -11.39
C MET A 1 -0.37 5.03 -10.19
N ARG A 2 -0.72 3.73 -10.12
CA ARG A 2 -1.50 3.13 -9.01
C ARG A 2 -0.66 2.60 -7.82
N ASP A 3 0.64 2.82 -7.83
CA ASP A 3 1.57 2.17 -6.89
C ASP A 3 1.69 2.84 -5.51
N ARG A 4 0.98 3.95 -5.28
CA ARG A 4 1.12 4.77 -4.07
C ARG A 4 -0.17 4.93 -3.25
N PHE A 5 -1.09 3.96 -3.32
CA PHE A 5 -2.28 4.02 -2.47
C PHE A 5 -1.89 4.05 -0.97
N PRO A 6 -2.51 4.91 -0.16
CA PRO A 6 -3.64 5.79 -0.46
C PRO A 6 -3.27 7.20 -0.96
N ILE A 7 -2.02 7.62 -0.98
CA ILE A 7 -1.61 8.97 -1.40
C ILE A 7 -1.47 9.01 -2.92
N VAL A 8 -2.28 9.84 -3.57
CA VAL A 8 -2.27 10.06 -5.02
C VAL A 8 -1.19 11.05 -5.42
N CYS A 9 -1.13 12.18 -4.70
CA CYS A 9 -0.17 13.24 -4.95
C CYS A 9 0.19 13.95 -3.65
N HIS A 10 1.40 14.46 -3.57
CA HIS A 10 1.86 15.29 -2.46
C HIS A 10 2.69 16.44 -2.98
N ARG A 11 2.44 17.64 -2.48
CA ARG A 11 3.21 18.85 -2.81
C ARG A 11 3.62 19.55 -1.52
N GLU A 12 4.91 19.85 -1.40
CA GLU A 12 5.40 20.75 -0.37
C GLU A 12 5.28 22.19 -0.88
N LEU A 13 4.68 23.05 -0.06
CA LEU A 13 4.50 24.45 -0.31
C LEU A 13 5.53 25.20 0.54
N ARG A 14 6.71 25.49 -0.05
CA ARG A 14 7.78 26.20 0.67
C ARG A 14 7.39 27.67 0.86
N PRO A 15 7.21 28.17 2.10
CA PRO A 15 6.71 29.54 2.36
C PRO A 15 7.65 30.64 1.86
N ARG A 16 8.95 30.35 1.72
CA ARG A 16 9.96 31.29 1.22
C ARG A 16 9.97 31.50 -0.30
N TRP A 17 9.28 30.68 -1.07
CA TRP A 17 9.26 30.78 -2.52
C TRP A 17 7.87 31.24 -2.98
N ARG A 18 7.73 32.53 -3.27
CA ARG A 18 6.51 33.13 -3.86
C ARG A 18 5.99 32.33 -5.07
N TRP A 19 6.89 31.63 -5.79
CA TRP A 19 6.59 30.77 -6.92
C TRP A 19 5.78 29.51 -6.57
N SER A 20 5.98 28.90 -5.41
CA SER A 20 5.24 27.69 -5.02
C SER A 20 3.79 28.01 -4.69
N ALA A 21 3.54 29.11 -3.97
CA ALA A 21 2.20 29.62 -3.68
C ALA A 21 1.50 30.10 -4.95
N TRP A 22 2.23 30.76 -5.84
CA TRP A 22 1.73 31.19 -7.16
C TRP A 22 1.37 30.01 -8.07
N ARG A 23 2.21 28.96 -8.10
CA ARG A 23 1.95 27.73 -8.87
C ARG A 23 0.71 27.00 -8.34
N GLU A 24 0.52 26.91 -7.02
CA GLU A 24 -0.66 26.29 -6.43
C GLU A 24 -1.93 27.09 -6.72
N ARG A 25 -1.85 28.44 -6.75
CA ARG A 25 -2.98 29.27 -7.17
C ARG A 25 -3.34 29.11 -8.64
N ARG A 26 -2.38 28.91 -9.54
CA ARG A 26 -2.62 28.68 -10.98
C ARG A 26 -3.01 27.24 -11.34
N HIS A 27 -2.48 26.29 -10.62
CA HIS A 27 -2.70 24.85 -10.85
C HIS A 27 -2.95 24.14 -9.52
N PRO A 28 -4.05 24.45 -8.83
CA PRO A 28 -4.35 23.84 -7.55
C PRO A 28 -4.51 22.32 -7.70
N LEU A 29 -4.16 21.59 -6.65
CA LEU A 29 -4.57 20.20 -6.56
C LEU A 29 -6.09 20.19 -6.36
N ILE A 30 -6.80 19.56 -7.26
CA ILE A 30 -8.25 19.42 -7.21
C ILE A 30 -8.59 17.99 -6.81
N ALA A 31 -9.38 17.84 -5.75
CA ALA A 31 -9.90 16.56 -5.35
C ALA A 31 -10.98 16.10 -6.31
N GLY A 32 -10.78 14.94 -6.94
CA GLY A 32 -11.81 14.28 -7.72
C GLY A 32 -12.78 13.49 -6.83
N ARG A 33 -13.73 12.80 -7.47
CA ARG A 33 -14.68 11.94 -6.75
C ARG A 33 -13.94 10.86 -5.95
N GLY A 34 -14.22 10.78 -4.66
CA GLY A 34 -13.57 9.82 -3.75
C GLY A 34 -12.13 10.20 -3.39
N GLN A 35 -11.78 11.46 -3.51
CA GLN A 35 -10.49 12.00 -3.08
C GLN A 35 -10.69 13.16 -2.12
N VAL A 36 -9.73 13.35 -1.21
CA VAL A 36 -9.74 14.44 -0.23
C VAL A 36 -8.39 15.13 -0.22
N LEU A 37 -8.40 16.46 -0.14
CA LEU A 37 -7.21 17.26 0.12
C LEU A 37 -6.95 17.31 1.62
N VAL A 38 -5.72 17.03 2.00
CA VAL A 38 -5.21 17.20 3.36
C VAL A 38 -4.15 18.28 3.33
N HIS A 39 -4.40 19.32 4.09
CA HIS A 39 -3.51 20.48 4.25
C HIS A 39 -2.70 20.34 5.52
N ASN A 40 -1.42 20.64 5.44
CA ASN A 40 -0.58 20.81 6.64
C ASN A 40 -0.44 22.30 6.92
N VAL A 41 -1.02 22.74 8.02
CA VAL A 41 -0.96 24.12 8.51
C VAL A 41 -0.24 24.10 9.85
N GLU A 42 0.97 24.63 9.90
CA GLU A 42 1.79 24.72 11.12
C GLU A 42 1.94 23.39 11.87
N GLY A 43 1.99 22.27 11.15
CA GLY A 43 2.08 20.93 11.74
C GLY A 43 0.74 20.25 12.01
N ALA A 44 -0.36 20.97 11.98
CA ALA A 44 -1.72 20.39 12.04
C ALA A 44 -2.17 19.92 10.66
N TYR A 45 -2.83 18.77 10.61
CA TYR A 45 -3.37 18.19 9.39
C TYR A 45 -4.88 18.36 9.36
N THR A 46 -5.37 19.09 8.37
CA THR A 46 -6.80 19.40 8.21
C THR A 46 -7.30 18.95 6.85
N THR A 47 -8.53 18.46 6.79
CA THR A 47 -9.22 18.10 5.56
C THR A 47 -10.16 19.22 5.14
N GLY A 48 -10.31 19.46 3.84
CA GLY A 48 -11.23 20.45 3.28
C GLY A 48 -10.53 21.64 2.63
N THR A 49 -11.29 22.72 2.46
CA THR A 49 -10.78 23.96 1.87
C THR A 49 -10.01 24.77 2.90
N THR A 50 -8.72 24.88 2.71
CA THR A 50 -7.85 25.74 3.53
C THR A 50 -7.14 26.72 2.59
N ASP A 51 -6.87 27.93 3.06
CA ASP A 51 -6.09 28.92 2.30
C ASP A 51 -4.70 28.34 1.99
N PRO A 52 -4.35 28.15 0.71
CA PRO A 52 -3.04 27.63 0.32
C PRO A 52 -1.87 28.45 0.87
N ALA A 53 -2.09 29.75 1.12
CA ALA A 53 -1.04 30.62 1.67
C ALA A 53 -0.62 30.25 3.11
N ARG A 54 -1.49 29.59 3.85
CA ARG A 54 -1.23 29.11 5.23
C ARG A 54 -0.72 27.66 5.28
N SER A 55 -0.79 26.97 4.15
CA SER A 55 -0.40 25.55 4.09
C SER A 55 1.07 25.39 3.78
N THR A 56 1.76 24.54 4.53
CA THR A 56 3.16 24.14 4.27
C THR A 56 3.25 22.95 3.33
N ALA A 57 2.20 22.14 3.23
CA ALA A 57 2.07 21.05 2.29
C ALA A 57 0.60 20.71 2.00
N VAL A 58 0.34 20.17 0.81
CA VAL A 58 -0.97 19.67 0.39
C VAL A 58 -0.81 18.23 -0.11
N THR A 59 -1.68 17.36 0.35
CA THR A 59 -1.68 15.93 -0.03
C THR A 59 -3.06 15.54 -0.55
N LEU A 60 -3.10 14.91 -1.71
CA LEU A 60 -4.31 14.33 -2.28
C LEU A 60 -4.38 12.86 -1.88
N VAL A 61 -5.41 12.48 -1.15
CA VAL A 61 -5.62 11.13 -0.61
C VAL A 61 -6.85 10.50 -1.27
N ASP A 62 -6.72 9.27 -1.74
CA ASP A 62 -7.84 8.46 -2.25
C ASP A 62 -8.59 7.84 -1.06
N VAL A 63 -9.83 8.24 -0.86
CA VAL A 63 -10.69 7.79 0.24
C VAL A 63 -11.83 6.88 -0.24
N ARG A 64 -11.78 6.40 -1.47
CA ARG A 64 -12.77 5.44 -1.97
C ARG A 64 -12.79 4.20 -1.08
N PRO A 65 -13.97 3.75 -0.64
CA PRO A 65 -14.08 2.56 0.20
C PRO A 65 -13.73 1.30 -0.59
N GLY A 66 -13.16 0.31 0.09
CA GLY A 66 -12.95 -1.03 -0.45
C GLY A 66 -11.96 -1.11 -1.61
N MET A 67 -10.99 -0.19 -1.70
CA MET A 67 -9.98 -0.22 -2.74
C MET A 67 -9.20 -1.54 -2.72
N SER A 68 -9.16 -2.23 -3.86
CA SER A 68 -8.44 -3.49 -3.99
C SER A 68 -6.94 -3.24 -4.13
N VAL A 69 -6.16 -3.83 -3.22
CA VAL A 69 -4.70 -3.84 -3.26
C VAL A 69 -4.23 -5.29 -3.25
N SER A 70 -3.35 -5.64 -4.19
CA SER A 70 -2.79 -6.99 -4.28
C SER A 70 -1.29 -6.98 -3.98
N ALA A 71 -0.84 -8.03 -3.31
CA ALA A 71 0.58 -8.35 -3.15
C ALA A 71 0.86 -9.75 -3.67
N HIS A 72 2.06 -9.93 -4.20
CA HIS A 72 2.49 -11.19 -4.80
C HIS A 72 3.80 -11.64 -4.18
N TRP A 73 3.89 -12.93 -3.86
CA TRP A 73 5.10 -13.56 -3.36
C TRP A 73 5.40 -14.83 -4.12
N LYS A 74 6.67 -15.17 -4.14
CA LYS A 74 7.17 -16.47 -4.57
C LYS A 74 7.56 -17.21 -3.30
N VAL A 75 6.98 -18.38 -3.06
CA VAL A 75 7.27 -19.26 -1.92
C VAL A 75 7.91 -20.54 -2.46
N ARG A 76 9.09 -20.89 -1.97
CA ARG A 76 9.81 -22.10 -2.40
C ARG A 76 9.18 -23.34 -1.80
N SER A 77 9.09 -24.42 -2.57
CA SER A 77 8.60 -25.70 -2.11
C SER A 77 9.73 -26.63 -1.63
N LEU A 78 9.38 -27.65 -0.86
CA LEU A 78 10.33 -28.57 -0.22
C LEU A 78 11.18 -29.38 -1.23
N TYR A 79 10.59 -29.80 -2.36
CA TYR A 79 11.22 -30.68 -3.35
C TYR A 79 11.49 -29.99 -4.68
N GLY A 80 11.73 -28.70 -4.68
CA GLY A 80 11.98 -27.93 -5.90
C GLY A 80 10.73 -27.29 -6.47
N GLY A 81 10.91 -26.30 -7.37
CA GLY A 81 9.84 -25.45 -7.84
C GLY A 81 9.35 -24.48 -6.76
N GLY A 82 8.07 -24.16 -6.77
CA GLY A 82 7.50 -23.24 -5.79
C GLY A 82 6.07 -22.89 -6.07
N PHE A 83 5.58 -21.93 -5.29
CA PHE A 83 4.24 -21.40 -5.38
C PHE A 83 4.27 -19.92 -5.72
N SER A 84 3.33 -19.50 -6.55
CA SER A 84 2.98 -18.09 -6.73
C SER A 84 1.80 -17.80 -5.82
N VAL A 85 2.00 -16.92 -4.85
CA VAL A 85 0.97 -16.52 -3.89
C VAL A 85 0.51 -15.12 -4.22
N THR A 86 -0.78 -14.94 -4.37
CA THR A 86 -1.42 -13.65 -4.52
C THR A 86 -2.39 -13.43 -3.38
N VAL A 87 -2.19 -12.35 -2.63
CA VAL A 87 -3.13 -11.91 -1.60
C VAL A 87 -3.79 -10.63 -2.07
N ARG A 88 -5.11 -10.63 -2.08
CA ARG A 88 -5.93 -9.46 -2.38
C ARG A 88 -6.55 -8.94 -1.10
N LEU A 89 -6.40 -7.66 -0.86
CA LEU A 89 -6.94 -6.97 0.30
C LEU A 89 -7.91 -5.87 -0.12
N ARG A 90 -8.91 -5.61 0.70
CA ARG A 90 -9.78 -4.42 0.62
C ARG A 90 -9.27 -3.39 1.60
N CYS A 91 -9.01 -2.19 1.12
CA CYS A 91 -8.44 -1.11 1.90
C CYS A 91 -9.39 0.09 1.88
N THR A 92 -9.66 0.66 3.04
CA THR A 92 -10.49 1.86 3.20
C THR A 92 -9.73 2.87 4.04
N VAL A 93 -9.55 4.07 3.52
CA VAL A 93 -8.97 5.17 4.30
C VAL A 93 -10.05 5.67 5.26
N VAL A 94 -9.78 5.58 6.56
CA VAL A 94 -10.68 6.03 7.62
C VAL A 94 -10.24 7.38 8.20
N ASP A 95 -8.94 7.68 8.11
CA ASP A 95 -8.37 8.97 8.52
C ASP A 95 -7.28 9.42 7.54
N PRO A 96 -7.62 10.30 6.57
CA PRO A 96 -6.66 10.81 5.59
C PRO A 96 -5.60 11.74 6.21
N ALA A 97 -5.89 12.41 7.32
CA ALA A 97 -4.94 13.26 8.03
C ALA A 97 -3.84 12.40 8.66
N GLU A 98 -4.23 11.28 9.29
CA GLU A 98 -3.29 10.32 9.89
C GLU A 98 -2.39 9.64 8.84
N VAL A 99 -2.94 9.28 7.67
CA VAL A 99 -2.16 8.78 6.53
C VAL A 99 -1.07 9.78 6.11
N THR A 100 -1.44 11.07 6.03
CA THR A 100 -0.52 12.12 5.62
C THR A 100 0.57 12.38 6.67
N ARG A 101 0.19 12.34 7.95
CA ARG A 101 1.11 12.45 9.09
C ARG A 101 2.13 11.31 9.07
N SER A 102 1.66 10.06 8.97
CA SER A 102 2.50 8.86 8.92
C SER A 102 3.53 8.92 7.80
N ARG A 103 3.14 9.43 6.61
CA ARG A 103 4.09 9.63 5.51
C ARG A 103 5.21 10.59 5.90
N ARG A 104 4.91 11.70 6.56
CA ARG A 104 5.90 12.71 6.96
C ARG A 104 6.84 12.19 8.04
N GLU A 105 6.32 11.40 8.97
CA GLU A 105 7.08 10.81 10.08
C GLU A 105 7.90 9.57 9.66
N GLY A 106 7.82 9.15 8.40
CA GLY A 106 8.50 7.95 7.91
C GLY A 106 7.84 6.65 8.35
N SER A 107 6.65 6.73 8.95
CA SER A 107 5.86 5.56 9.36
C SER A 107 5.23 4.85 8.17
N PRO A 108 4.82 3.58 8.28
CA PRO A 108 4.19 2.84 7.20
C PRO A 108 2.88 3.49 6.75
N TRP A 109 2.82 4.01 5.54
CA TRP A 109 1.63 4.61 4.94
C TRP A 109 1.24 3.98 3.60
N ASN A 110 2.21 3.44 2.86
CA ASN A 110 1.98 2.83 1.56
C ASN A 110 1.57 1.37 1.76
N VAL A 111 0.29 1.08 1.58
CA VAL A 111 -0.30 -0.25 1.79
C VAL A 111 0.43 -1.32 0.99
N ARG A 112 0.65 -1.08 -0.32
CA ARG A 112 1.29 -2.05 -1.21
C ARG A 112 2.72 -2.39 -0.76
N ARG A 113 3.48 -1.37 -0.33
CA ARG A 113 4.85 -1.58 0.16
C ARG A 113 4.86 -2.38 1.46
N VAL A 114 3.94 -2.09 2.38
CA VAL A 114 3.82 -2.83 3.65
C VAL A 114 3.49 -4.30 3.38
N LEU A 115 2.56 -4.56 2.44
CA LEU A 115 2.19 -5.92 2.07
C LEU A 115 3.34 -6.65 1.37
N ALA A 116 4.00 -6.02 0.41
CA ALA A 116 5.12 -6.64 -0.31
C ALA A 116 6.29 -7.00 0.62
N GLN A 117 6.42 -6.33 1.76
CA GLN A 117 7.43 -6.57 2.78
C GLN A 117 6.97 -7.52 3.89
N ASP A 118 5.79 -8.13 3.77
CA ASP A 118 5.27 -9.05 4.78
C ASP A 118 6.18 -10.29 4.91
N PRO A 119 6.71 -10.59 6.09
CA PRO A 119 7.62 -11.71 6.30
C PRO A 119 6.92 -13.06 6.36
N ARG A 120 5.60 -13.10 6.57
CA ARG A 120 4.85 -14.35 6.79
C ARG A 120 4.96 -15.35 5.63
N PRO A 121 4.83 -14.93 4.35
CA PRO A 121 4.99 -15.87 3.24
C PRO A 121 6.40 -16.50 3.18
N ARG A 122 7.45 -15.72 3.51
CA ARG A 122 8.83 -16.24 3.57
C ARG A 122 9.02 -17.26 4.69
N GLY A 123 8.33 -17.09 5.80
CA GLY A 123 8.35 -18.05 6.91
C GLY A 123 7.73 -19.41 6.57
N LEU A 124 7.08 -19.54 5.42
CA LEU A 124 6.50 -20.79 4.90
C LEU A 124 7.35 -21.45 3.80
N GLU A 125 8.46 -20.84 3.40
CA GLU A 125 9.39 -21.46 2.45
C GLU A 125 9.89 -22.81 2.95
N TRP A 126 10.02 -23.77 2.03
CA TRP A 126 10.52 -25.13 2.28
C TRP A 126 9.65 -25.98 3.23
N LYS A 127 8.40 -25.60 3.51
CA LYS A 127 7.50 -26.35 4.41
C LYS A 127 6.46 -27.19 3.69
N TYR A 128 6.22 -26.92 2.43
CA TYR A 128 5.15 -27.54 1.65
C TYR A 128 5.70 -28.21 0.40
N SER A 129 5.15 -29.36 0.07
CA SER A 129 5.47 -30.12 -1.14
C SER A 129 4.72 -29.56 -2.35
N PRO A 130 5.20 -29.76 -3.58
CA PRO A 130 4.40 -29.53 -4.77
C PRO A 130 3.10 -30.33 -4.68
N GLY A 131 1.95 -29.65 -4.78
CA GLY A 131 0.62 -30.25 -4.57
C GLY A 131 -0.06 -29.86 -3.26
N ASP A 132 0.66 -29.19 -2.35
CA ASP A 132 0.11 -28.72 -1.07
C ASP A 132 -0.44 -27.28 -1.16
N GLU A 133 -0.96 -26.84 -2.34
CA GLU A 133 -1.47 -25.49 -2.57
C GLU A 133 -2.56 -25.12 -1.57
N ASP A 134 -3.45 -26.04 -1.25
CA ASP A 134 -4.55 -25.81 -0.32
C ASP A 134 -4.05 -25.66 1.11
N LEU A 135 -3.07 -26.46 1.52
CA LEU A 135 -2.47 -26.38 2.85
C LEU A 135 -1.73 -25.05 3.02
N LEU A 136 -0.95 -24.64 2.02
CA LEU A 136 -0.27 -23.34 2.03
C LEU A 136 -1.28 -22.20 2.05
N ARG A 137 -2.39 -22.28 1.28
CA ARG A 137 -3.45 -21.29 1.28
C ARG A 137 -4.09 -21.17 2.67
N LEU A 138 -4.42 -22.27 3.33
CA LEU A 138 -4.97 -22.28 4.68
C LEU A 138 -4.00 -21.67 5.69
N ALA A 139 -2.71 -22.06 5.63
CA ALA A 139 -1.69 -21.54 6.52
C ALA A 139 -1.46 -20.02 6.40
N LEU A 140 -1.72 -19.44 5.21
CA LEU A 140 -1.67 -18.01 5.00
C LEU A 140 -2.99 -17.31 5.38
N THR A 141 -4.13 -17.94 5.10
CA THR A 141 -5.45 -17.32 5.30
C THR A 141 -5.71 -17.01 6.76
N ALA A 142 -5.51 -17.93 7.67
CA ALA A 142 -5.81 -17.77 9.10
C ALA A 142 -5.07 -16.56 9.73
N PRO A 143 -3.72 -16.42 9.61
CA PRO A 143 -3.02 -15.25 10.15
C PRO A 143 -3.36 -13.95 9.43
N LEU A 144 -3.73 -14.01 8.12
CA LEU A 144 -4.13 -12.82 7.36
C LEU A 144 -5.55 -12.37 7.69
N GLN A 145 -6.47 -13.27 8.06
CA GLN A 145 -7.79 -12.90 8.55
C GLN A 145 -7.72 -12.16 9.89
N THR A 146 -6.88 -12.65 10.80
CA THR A 146 -6.70 -12.05 12.13
C THR A 146 -5.94 -10.71 12.02
N ARG A 147 -4.90 -10.66 11.19
CA ARG A 147 -4.05 -9.50 11.01
C ARG A 147 -3.66 -9.32 9.54
N PRO A 148 -4.49 -8.63 8.73
CA PRO A 148 -4.30 -8.52 7.28
C PRO A 148 -2.95 -7.93 6.85
N ALA A 149 -2.39 -7.00 7.62
CA ALA A 149 -1.06 -6.45 7.41
C ALA A 149 -0.16 -6.72 8.64
N HIS A 150 1.11 -7.11 8.40
CA HIS A 150 2.06 -7.39 9.49
C HIS A 150 2.43 -6.13 10.31
N ARG A 151 2.30 -4.94 9.72
CA ARG A 151 2.44 -3.64 10.38
C ARG A 151 1.13 -2.88 10.29
N LYS A 152 0.76 -2.21 11.38
CA LYS A 152 -0.39 -1.29 11.37
C LYS A 152 -0.10 -0.15 10.39
N ILE A 153 -1.08 0.13 9.53
CA ILE A 153 -1.06 1.26 8.60
C ILE A 153 -2.01 2.29 9.18
N ALA A 154 -1.46 3.36 9.71
CA ALA A 154 -2.26 4.39 10.37
C ALA A 154 -3.24 5.04 9.39
N GLY A 155 -4.46 5.27 9.83
CA GLY A 155 -5.52 5.88 9.02
C GLY A 155 -6.11 4.98 7.93
N VAL A 156 -5.69 3.69 7.83
CA VAL A 156 -6.20 2.75 6.83
C VAL A 156 -6.74 1.48 7.50
N ARG A 157 -7.98 1.13 7.21
CA ARG A 157 -8.57 -0.17 7.51
C ARG A 157 -8.23 -1.13 6.38
N VAL A 158 -7.69 -2.29 6.74
CA VAL A 158 -7.28 -3.35 5.80
C VAL A 158 -8.03 -4.62 6.14
N GLU A 159 -8.64 -5.25 5.16
CA GLU A 159 -9.41 -6.49 5.31
C GLU A 159 -8.95 -7.50 4.25
N LEU A 160 -8.83 -8.77 4.64
CA LEU A 160 -8.53 -9.83 3.69
C LEU A 160 -9.72 -10.06 2.76
N ALA A 161 -9.48 -10.04 1.45
CA ALA A 161 -10.48 -10.39 0.46
C ALA A 161 -10.27 -11.80 -0.07
N GLU A 162 -9.02 -12.15 -0.42
CA GLU A 162 -8.72 -13.43 -1.08
C GLU A 162 -7.26 -13.80 -0.91
N VAL A 163 -7.00 -15.10 -0.79
CA VAL A 163 -5.66 -15.71 -0.91
C VAL A 163 -5.72 -16.73 -2.03
N SER A 164 -4.91 -16.52 -3.07
CA SER A 164 -4.79 -17.44 -4.19
C SER A 164 -3.37 -18.01 -4.22
N VAL A 165 -3.27 -19.31 -4.35
CA VAL A 165 -1.99 -20.03 -4.42
C VAL A 165 -1.98 -20.87 -5.69
N TRP A 166 -0.92 -20.75 -6.48
CA TRP A 166 -0.73 -21.47 -7.73
C TRP A 166 0.62 -22.12 -7.73
N ARG A 167 0.71 -23.38 -8.18
CA ARG A 167 1.96 -24.08 -8.41
C ARG A 167 2.73 -23.40 -9.54
N ARG A 168 4.02 -23.17 -9.34
CA ARG A 168 4.97 -22.78 -10.38
C ARG A 168 5.73 -24.01 -10.81
N TYR A 169 5.58 -24.40 -12.07
CA TYR A 169 6.47 -25.35 -12.68
C TYR A 169 7.83 -24.67 -12.87
N ARG A 170 8.90 -25.40 -12.62
CA ARG A 170 10.24 -24.96 -13.02
C ARG A 170 10.24 -24.98 -14.55
N HIS A 171 10.28 -23.82 -15.18
CA HIS A 171 10.69 -23.75 -16.57
C HIS A 171 12.20 -23.92 -16.54
N ASP A 172 12.70 -24.94 -17.26
CA ASP A 172 14.12 -25.26 -17.42
C ASP A 172 14.84 -24.25 -18.35
N ASP A 173 14.36 -23.01 -18.42
CA ASP A 173 14.88 -21.98 -19.35
C ASP A 173 16.04 -21.14 -18.75
N ASP A 174 16.54 -21.45 -17.54
CA ASP A 174 17.67 -20.71 -16.96
C ASP A 174 19.07 -21.31 -17.26
N ASP A 175 19.17 -22.34 -18.10
CA ASP A 175 20.45 -23.01 -18.39
C ASP A 175 21.09 -22.57 -19.74
N ASN A 176 20.84 -21.37 -20.23
CA ASN A 176 21.51 -20.89 -21.45
C ASN A 176 22.09 -19.48 -21.27
N GLU A 177 22.97 -19.30 -20.29
CA GLU A 177 24.00 -18.27 -20.34
C GLU A 177 25.39 -18.94 -20.14
N VAL A 178 26.02 -19.27 -21.27
CA VAL A 178 27.46 -19.51 -21.40
C VAL A 178 28.06 -18.26 -22.06
#